data_1e66df6d12b6906647e648ec9cf51964
#
_entry.id   1e66df6d12b6906647e648ec9cf51964
#
_cell.length_a   1.000
_cell.length_b   1.000
_cell.length_c   1.000
_cell.angle_alpha   90.00
_cell.angle_beta   90.00
_cell.angle_gamma   90.00
#
_symmetry.space_group_name_H-M   'P 1'
#
loop_
_entity.id
_entity.type
_entity.pdbx_description
1 polymer ?
#
loop_
_entity_poly.entity_id
_entity_poly.type
_entity_poly.pdbx_seq_one_letter_code
_entity_poly.pdbx_strand_id
1 'polypeptide(L)'
;MMKISKKDALTWFEFFASLPEEEELMPGQMEIALSAFAQIERAVNAHHAELMTQIPNLKTLQDRTYYVGDDAKFPQGCRSCLLGTGLSAVRKTNKCDAACKFCYDYGALNSQPPVGEGLWEIGGTKFYEEDLDLLLSIHKKPTGIAYVYLEPFMEIEKYYGVVKKFHEAGIHQHLYTNGIHADRENLKALAEAGLDELRFNLGASHCADRVIENMGIAREYFPRVGIETPMTPEFYREFFAKKEKILGTGPDFINCAELHLNENNIENYAGEALYFCRQGYISPIFSRNLTLQFMKTAAEEQWPIVVHDCSNRTKFARDLNLRAKEGGWFGQSTYGCEFSKIPYAAFLPVLRDEGFRFLEEEPMPAGFGMGDIVL
;
A
#
# COMPACT_ATOMS: atom_id res chain seq x y z
N MET A 1 -16.46 -11.08 -20.73
CA MET A 1 -15.35 -10.10 -20.64
C MET A 1 -15.73 -8.95 -21.56
N MET A 2 -15.96 -7.78 -21.01
CA MET A 2 -16.28 -6.61 -21.82
C MET A 2 -15.00 -6.10 -22.47
N LYS A 3 -15.01 -5.95 -23.78
CA LYS A 3 -13.84 -5.56 -24.54
C LYS A 3 -14.03 -4.09 -24.95
N ILE A 4 -13.03 -3.27 -24.68
CA ILE A 4 -13.04 -1.84 -25.05
C ILE A 4 -12.24 -1.69 -26.33
N SER A 5 -12.75 -0.92 -27.29
CA SER A 5 -11.91 -0.59 -28.44
C SER A 5 -10.83 0.41 -28.01
N LYS A 6 -9.60 0.22 -28.49
CA LYS A 6 -8.49 1.14 -28.28
C LYS A 6 -8.84 2.56 -28.74
N LYS A 7 -9.61 2.67 -29.83
CA LYS A 7 -10.08 3.93 -30.39
C LYS A 7 -11.02 4.67 -29.43
N ASP A 8 -11.99 3.98 -28.83
CA ASP A 8 -12.95 4.59 -27.92
C ASP A 8 -12.26 5.05 -26.64
N ALA A 9 -11.38 4.21 -26.08
CA ALA A 9 -10.60 4.58 -24.91
C ALA A 9 -9.72 5.82 -25.16
N LEU A 10 -9.00 5.88 -26.30
CA LEU A 10 -8.19 7.06 -26.67
C LEU A 10 -9.06 8.30 -26.83
N THR A 11 -10.24 8.21 -27.47
CA THR A 11 -11.15 9.35 -27.64
C THR A 11 -11.62 9.90 -26.30
N TRP A 12 -11.93 9.03 -25.34
CA TRP A 12 -12.33 9.45 -24.00
C TRP A 12 -11.21 10.16 -23.24
N PHE A 13 -10.00 9.63 -23.30
CA PHE A 13 -8.85 10.27 -22.64
C PHE A 13 -8.43 11.57 -23.30
N GLU A 14 -8.47 11.66 -24.62
CA GLU A 14 -8.22 12.90 -25.33
C GLU A 14 -9.25 13.97 -24.96
N PHE A 15 -10.50 13.58 -24.80
CA PHE A 15 -11.54 14.50 -24.31
C PHE A 15 -11.20 15.02 -22.90
N PHE A 16 -10.88 14.15 -21.96
CA PHE A 16 -10.52 14.59 -20.59
C PHE A 16 -9.20 15.36 -20.55
N ALA A 17 -8.22 14.99 -21.33
CA ALA A 17 -6.95 15.72 -21.42
C ALA A 17 -7.14 17.12 -22.04
N SER A 18 -8.24 17.38 -22.73
CA SER A 18 -8.58 18.70 -23.29
C SER A 18 -9.32 19.60 -22.30
N LEU A 19 -9.76 19.08 -21.16
CA LEU A 19 -10.40 19.91 -20.13
C LEU A 19 -9.36 20.78 -19.43
N PRO A 20 -9.70 22.05 -19.12
CA PRO A 20 -8.82 22.90 -18.32
C PRO A 20 -8.54 22.27 -16.94
N GLU A 21 -7.31 22.35 -16.48
CA GLU A 21 -6.88 21.80 -15.19
C GLU A 21 -7.63 22.38 -13.97
N GLU A 22 -8.26 23.54 -14.14
CA GLU A 22 -8.95 24.29 -13.08
C GLU A 22 -10.47 24.10 -13.07
N GLU A 23 -11.04 23.37 -14.03
CA GLU A 23 -12.48 23.14 -14.07
C GLU A 23 -12.88 21.86 -13.32
N GLU A 24 -13.78 22.02 -12.34
CA GLU A 24 -14.49 20.88 -11.77
C GLU A 24 -15.28 20.18 -12.88
N LEU A 25 -15.11 18.86 -12.99
CA LEU A 25 -15.88 18.06 -13.94
C LEU A 25 -17.37 18.18 -13.66
N MET A 26 -18.14 18.52 -14.67
CA MET A 26 -19.60 18.46 -14.59
C MET A 26 -20.05 17.01 -14.30
N PRO A 27 -21.14 16.80 -13.54
CA PRO A 27 -21.58 15.45 -13.15
C PRO A 27 -21.61 14.42 -14.28
N GLY A 28 -22.12 14.78 -15.45
CA GLY A 28 -22.16 13.89 -16.61
C GLY A 28 -20.77 13.55 -17.20
N GLN A 29 -19.82 14.47 -17.11
CA GLN A 29 -18.44 14.23 -17.53
C GLN A 29 -17.73 13.31 -16.56
N MET A 30 -18.00 13.43 -15.26
CA MET A 30 -17.49 12.54 -14.23
C MET A 30 -18.00 11.10 -14.44
N GLU A 31 -19.26 10.92 -14.74
CA GLU A 31 -19.83 9.59 -15.06
C GLU A 31 -19.12 8.90 -16.21
N ILE A 32 -18.85 9.62 -17.27
CA ILE A 32 -18.14 9.11 -18.44
C ILE A 32 -16.71 8.68 -18.08
N ALA A 33 -15.97 9.53 -17.33
CA ALA A 33 -14.63 9.23 -16.88
C ALA A 33 -14.59 7.97 -16.02
N LEU A 34 -15.46 7.90 -15.01
CA LEU A 34 -15.56 6.75 -14.12
C LEU A 34 -15.91 5.46 -14.88
N SER A 35 -16.76 5.55 -15.90
CA SER A 35 -17.09 4.39 -16.75
C SER A 35 -15.88 3.88 -17.52
N ALA A 36 -15.10 4.77 -18.14
CA ALA A 36 -13.89 4.42 -18.86
C ALA A 36 -12.84 3.77 -17.91
N PHE A 37 -12.62 4.37 -16.75
CA PHE A 37 -11.69 3.82 -15.77
C PHE A 37 -12.14 2.46 -15.21
N ALA A 38 -13.44 2.27 -14.96
CA ALA A 38 -13.99 0.99 -14.53
C ALA A 38 -13.80 -0.11 -15.57
N GLN A 39 -13.82 0.23 -16.85
CA GLN A 39 -13.56 -0.73 -17.94
C GLN A 39 -12.09 -1.14 -17.97
N ILE A 40 -11.18 -0.18 -17.86
CA ILE A 40 -9.73 -0.46 -17.77
C ILE A 40 -9.44 -1.31 -16.54
N GLU A 41 -9.98 -0.97 -15.38
CA GLU A 41 -9.82 -1.75 -14.15
C GLU A 41 -10.31 -3.19 -14.34
N ARG A 42 -11.46 -3.41 -15.00
CA ARG A 42 -11.94 -4.76 -15.28
C ARG A 42 -11.00 -5.56 -16.19
N ALA A 43 -10.44 -4.92 -17.22
CA ALA A 43 -9.47 -5.56 -18.09
C ALA A 43 -8.18 -5.94 -17.34
N VAL A 44 -7.66 -5.04 -16.52
CA VAL A 44 -6.49 -5.30 -15.64
C VAL A 44 -6.79 -6.41 -14.65
N ASN A 45 -7.94 -6.39 -14.00
CA ASN A 45 -8.33 -7.44 -13.06
C ASN A 45 -8.48 -8.81 -13.74
N ALA A 46 -8.99 -8.86 -14.98
CA ALA A 46 -9.08 -10.10 -15.75
C ALA A 46 -7.68 -10.64 -16.09
N HIS A 47 -6.74 -9.77 -16.46
CA HIS A 47 -5.35 -10.14 -16.69
C HIS A 47 -4.70 -10.67 -15.40
N HIS A 48 -4.87 -9.98 -14.28
CA HIS A 48 -4.36 -10.46 -12.99
C HIS A 48 -4.96 -11.80 -12.58
N ALA A 49 -6.26 -12.02 -12.83
CA ALA A 49 -6.91 -13.31 -12.59
C ALA A 49 -6.28 -14.44 -13.44
N GLU A 50 -5.95 -14.16 -14.69
CA GLU A 50 -5.22 -15.12 -15.53
C GLU A 50 -3.84 -15.46 -14.97
N LEU A 51 -3.07 -14.45 -14.54
CA LEU A 51 -1.76 -14.68 -13.92
C LEU A 51 -1.87 -15.50 -12.63
N MET A 52 -2.87 -15.23 -11.79
CA MET A 52 -3.10 -15.97 -10.55
C MET A 52 -3.35 -17.46 -10.77
N THR A 53 -3.96 -17.88 -11.88
CA THR A 53 -4.14 -19.30 -12.20
C THR A 53 -2.83 -20.07 -12.39
N GLN A 54 -1.72 -19.35 -12.61
CA GLN A 54 -0.39 -19.93 -12.81
C GLN A 54 0.41 -20.07 -11.53
N ILE A 55 -0.10 -19.60 -10.38
CA ILE A 55 0.60 -19.61 -9.09
C ILE A 55 0.28 -20.90 -8.35
N PRO A 56 1.27 -21.80 -8.09
CA PRO A 56 1.03 -23.02 -7.34
C PRO A 56 0.62 -22.71 -5.90
N ASN A 57 -0.31 -23.50 -5.36
CA ASN A 57 -0.75 -23.40 -3.97
C ASN A 57 -1.16 -22.01 -3.51
N LEU A 58 -1.70 -21.20 -4.44
CA LEU A 58 -2.23 -19.88 -4.13
C LEU A 58 -3.35 -19.99 -3.10
N LYS A 59 -3.24 -19.23 -2.04
CA LYS A 59 -4.20 -19.15 -0.94
C LYS A 59 -4.90 -17.81 -0.94
N THR A 60 -6.07 -17.77 -0.32
CA THR A 60 -6.81 -16.51 -0.11
C THR A 60 -7.20 -16.36 1.36
N LEU A 61 -7.26 -15.14 1.83
CA LEU A 61 -7.85 -14.77 3.10
C LEU A 61 -9.16 -14.05 2.85
N GLN A 62 -10.29 -14.69 3.17
CA GLN A 62 -11.65 -14.17 3.00
C GLN A 62 -11.97 -13.70 1.56
N ASP A 63 -11.43 -14.35 0.57
CA ASP A 63 -11.58 -13.99 -0.86
C ASP A 63 -11.21 -12.53 -1.21
N ARG A 64 -10.39 -11.92 -0.37
CA ARG A 64 -10.02 -10.51 -0.50
C ARG A 64 -8.57 -10.28 -0.89
N THR A 65 -7.68 -11.11 -0.38
CA THR A 65 -6.26 -11.04 -0.68
C THR A 65 -5.68 -12.41 -0.93
N TYR A 66 -4.54 -12.43 -1.60
CA TYR A 66 -3.88 -13.66 -2.03
C TYR A 66 -2.49 -13.75 -1.43
N TYR A 67 -2.04 -14.95 -1.14
CA TYR A 67 -0.71 -15.21 -0.62
C TYR A 67 -0.26 -16.63 -0.92
N VAL A 68 1.05 -16.85 -0.80
CA VAL A 68 1.68 -18.18 -0.81
C VAL A 68 2.52 -18.35 0.44
N GLY A 69 2.79 -19.57 0.85
CA GLY A 69 3.62 -19.86 2.02
C GLY A 69 2.84 -20.38 3.24
N ASP A 70 3.44 -20.31 4.43
CA ASP A 70 2.91 -20.84 5.68
C ASP A 70 1.93 -19.86 6.35
N ASP A 71 0.69 -20.29 6.57
CA ASP A 71 -0.36 -19.50 7.22
C ASP A 71 0.02 -19.00 8.61
N ALA A 72 0.85 -19.74 9.34
CA ALA A 72 1.32 -19.35 10.67
C ALA A 72 2.23 -18.12 10.63
N LYS A 73 2.85 -17.84 9.47
CA LYS A 73 3.72 -16.69 9.24
C LYS A 73 3.00 -15.49 8.63
N PHE A 74 1.71 -15.60 8.31
CA PHE A 74 0.95 -14.48 7.76
C PHE A 74 0.90 -13.32 8.77
N PRO A 75 1.25 -12.07 8.37
CA PRO A 75 1.43 -10.96 9.29
C PRO A 75 0.13 -10.55 9.99
N GLN A 76 0.19 -10.38 11.31
CA GLN A 76 -0.98 -10.05 12.13
C GLN A 76 -1.53 -8.65 11.80
N GLY A 77 -0.65 -7.69 11.55
CA GLY A 77 -1.06 -6.35 11.13
C GLY A 77 -1.87 -6.37 9.82
N CYS A 78 -1.49 -7.23 8.86
CA CYS A 78 -2.27 -7.44 7.63
C CYS A 78 -3.62 -8.11 7.92
N ARG A 79 -3.68 -9.06 8.87
CA ARG A 79 -4.98 -9.63 9.29
C ARG A 79 -5.90 -8.55 9.84
N SER A 80 -5.43 -7.71 10.75
CA SER A 80 -6.20 -6.58 11.30
C SER A 80 -6.64 -5.63 10.19
N CYS A 81 -5.75 -5.36 9.24
CA CYS A 81 -6.05 -4.59 8.05
C CYS A 81 -7.15 -5.25 7.21
N LEU A 82 -7.05 -6.49 6.83
CA LEU A 82 -7.93 -7.19 5.88
C LEU A 82 -9.28 -7.58 6.49
N LEU A 83 -9.30 -7.95 7.74
CA LEU A 83 -10.52 -8.32 8.45
C LEU A 83 -11.31 -7.10 8.92
N GLY A 84 -10.69 -5.94 8.87
CA GLY A 84 -11.32 -4.70 9.26
C GLY A 84 -11.63 -4.57 10.73
N THR A 85 -10.84 -5.22 11.51
CA THR A 85 -11.04 -5.20 12.96
C THR A 85 -10.45 -3.96 13.62
N GLY A 86 -9.94 -3.00 12.83
CA GLY A 86 -9.48 -1.73 13.32
C GLY A 86 -7.95 -1.58 13.32
N LEU A 87 -7.35 -1.49 12.13
CA LEU A 87 -5.97 -1.02 12.01
C LEU A 87 -5.94 0.50 11.93
N SER A 88 -5.17 1.14 12.82
CA SER A 88 -4.98 2.59 12.81
C SER A 88 -3.54 2.95 12.46
N ALA A 89 -3.37 3.94 11.59
CA ALA A 89 -2.08 4.46 11.20
C ALA A 89 -1.65 5.60 12.13
N VAL A 90 -0.42 5.54 12.61
CA VAL A 90 0.17 6.51 13.54
C VAL A 90 1.28 7.29 12.85
N ARG A 91 1.25 8.60 13.03
CA ARG A 91 2.28 9.53 12.57
C ARG A 91 2.88 10.29 13.74
N LYS A 92 4.21 10.39 13.76
CA LYS A 92 4.97 11.18 14.74
C LYS A 92 6.05 12.00 14.07
N THR A 93 6.99 11.33 13.42
CA THR A 93 8.11 12.00 12.78
C THR A 93 7.70 12.67 11.46
N ASN A 94 8.40 13.75 11.12
CA ASN A 94 8.36 14.38 9.82
C ASN A 94 9.71 14.25 9.09
N LYS A 95 10.57 13.31 9.53
CA LYS A 95 11.92 13.11 9.02
C LYS A 95 12.01 11.82 8.21
N CYS A 96 12.77 11.90 7.13
CA CYS A 96 13.20 10.75 6.35
C CYS A 96 14.46 11.14 5.58
N ASP A 97 15.44 10.26 5.56
CA ASP A 97 16.70 10.43 4.82
C ASP A 97 16.75 9.65 3.50
N ALA A 98 15.69 8.93 3.18
CA ALA A 98 15.55 8.24 1.91
C ALA A 98 14.84 9.12 0.87
N ALA A 99 15.22 8.96 -0.40
CA ALA A 99 14.64 9.68 -1.55
C ALA A 99 13.95 8.71 -2.53
N CYS A 100 13.00 7.91 -2.03
CA CYS A 100 12.33 6.89 -2.81
C CYS A 100 11.44 7.49 -3.91
N LYS A 101 11.64 7.10 -5.16
CA LYS A 101 10.77 7.53 -6.27
C LYS A 101 9.30 7.17 -6.09
N PHE A 102 9.04 6.08 -5.38
CA PHE A 102 7.70 5.59 -5.11
C PHE A 102 7.04 6.22 -3.86
N CYS A 103 7.77 7.03 -3.09
CA CYS A 103 7.25 7.58 -1.86
C CYS A 103 6.14 8.59 -2.13
N TYR A 104 4.94 8.28 -1.70
CA TYR A 104 3.84 9.21 -1.86
C TYR A 104 3.73 10.23 -0.72
N ASP A 105 4.45 9.99 0.39
CA ASP A 105 4.58 10.94 1.50
C ASP A 105 5.75 11.91 1.33
N TYR A 106 6.80 11.54 0.59
CA TYR A 106 8.01 12.35 0.50
C TYR A 106 7.78 13.69 -0.19
N GLY A 107 7.00 13.71 -1.26
CA GLY A 107 6.52 14.96 -1.85
C GLY A 107 5.64 15.73 -0.88
N ALA A 108 4.92 15.04 -0.01
CA ALA A 108 4.09 15.59 1.05
C ALA A 108 4.86 16.14 2.25
N LEU A 109 6.19 16.02 2.31
CA LEU A 109 7.00 16.80 3.28
C LEU A 109 6.70 18.30 3.23
N ASN A 110 6.29 18.76 2.08
CA ASN A 110 5.89 20.15 1.87
C ASN A 110 4.37 20.36 1.89
N SER A 111 3.57 19.30 1.82
CA SER A 111 2.11 19.38 1.70
C SER A 111 1.36 18.95 2.97
N GLN A 112 1.89 18.03 3.74
CA GLN A 112 1.30 17.68 5.03
C GLN A 112 1.92 18.52 6.16
N PRO A 113 1.09 19.23 6.93
CA PRO A 113 1.60 19.98 8.06
C PRO A 113 2.29 19.04 9.06
N PRO A 114 3.39 19.48 9.71
CA PRO A 114 4.02 18.71 10.76
C PRO A 114 3.03 18.36 11.87
N VAL A 115 3.23 17.22 12.51
CA VAL A 115 2.35 16.75 13.58
C VAL A 115 2.35 17.76 14.74
N GLY A 116 3.43 18.50 14.91
CA GLY A 116 3.62 19.44 16.00
C GLY A 116 4.53 18.87 17.09
N GLU A 117 5.17 19.77 17.82
CA GLU A 117 6.08 19.36 18.91
C GLU A 117 5.33 18.62 20.01
N GLY A 118 5.85 17.49 20.45
CA GLY A 118 5.22 16.66 21.48
C GLY A 118 4.00 15.86 21.04
N LEU A 119 3.35 16.23 19.92
CA LEU A 119 2.12 15.60 19.46
C LEU A 119 2.35 14.31 18.69
N TRP A 120 1.37 13.46 18.77
CA TRP A 120 1.11 12.27 17.94
C TRP A 120 -0.13 12.48 17.12
N GLU A 121 -0.26 11.76 16.01
CA GLU A 121 -1.47 11.78 15.20
C GLU A 121 -1.90 10.36 14.83
N ILE A 122 -3.18 10.06 15.06
CA ILE A 122 -3.83 8.83 14.63
C ILE A 122 -5.11 9.20 13.88
N GLY A 123 -5.15 8.89 12.58
CA GLY A 123 -6.34 9.13 11.77
C GLY A 123 -6.86 10.57 11.81
N GLY A 124 -5.97 11.54 11.84
CA GLY A 124 -6.30 12.97 11.93
C GLY A 124 -6.55 13.49 13.36
N THR A 125 -6.63 12.62 14.36
CA THR A 125 -6.73 13.03 15.77
C THR A 125 -5.33 13.23 16.36
N LYS A 126 -5.06 14.44 16.84
CA LYS A 126 -3.79 14.79 17.49
C LYS A 126 -3.92 14.67 19.00
N PHE A 127 -2.88 14.15 19.65
CA PHE A 127 -2.84 13.95 21.10
C PHE A 127 -1.41 14.01 21.65
N TYR A 128 -1.27 14.28 22.94
CA TYR A 128 -0.01 14.10 23.68
C TYR A 128 0.07 12.66 24.21
N GLU A 129 1.29 12.17 24.42
CA GLU A 129 1.50 10.81 24.93
C GLU A 129 0.79 10.57 26.27
N GLU A 130 0.77 11.56 27.15
CA GLU A 130 0.09 11.49 28.44
C GLU A 130 -1.41 11.31 28.35
N ASP A 131 -2.05 11.76 27.25
CA ASP A 131 -3.49 11.65 27.04
C ASP A 131 -3.92 10.29 26.49
N LEU A 132 -2.96 9.46 26.05
CA LEU A 132 -3.28 8.22 25.34
C LEU A 132 -4.13 7.24 26.18
N ASP A 133 -3.85 7.12 27.47
CA ASP A 133 -4.60 6.22 28.35
C ASP A 133 -6.06 6.66 28.49
N LEU A 134 -6.29 7.96 28.58
CA LEU A 134 -7.64 8.52 28.59
C LEU A 134 -8.35 8.24 27.26
N LEU A 135 -7.69 8.50 26.13
CA LEU A 135 -8.26 8.26 24.79
C LEU A 135 -8.63 6.80 24.59
N LEU A 136 -7.79 5.87 25.04
CA LEU A 136 -8.05 4.43 24.99
C LEU A 136 -9.18 3.97 25.93
N SER A 137 -9.47 4.75 26.97
CA SER A 137 -10.57 4.47 27.90
C SER A 137 -11.95 4.91 27.37
N ILE A 138 -11.99 5.99 26.59
CA ILE A 138 -13.24 6.61 26.13
C ILE A 138 -13.60 6.23 24.70
N HIS A 139 -12.67 5.73 23.90
CA HIS A 139 -12.91 5.34 22.51
C HIS A 139 -12.82 3.83 22.31
N LYS A 140 -13.48 3.34 21.27
CA LYS A 140 -13.31 1.94 20.83
C LYS A 140 -11.85 1.72 20.47
N LYS A 141 -11.21 0.72 21.07
CA LYS A 141 -9.81 0.39 20.82
C LYS A 141 -9.64 -0.20 19.42
N PRO A 142 -8.60 0.20 18.67
CA PRO A 142 -8.20 -0.52 17.48
C PRO A 142 -7.64 -1.90 17.86
N THR A 143 -7.66 -2.83 16.92
CA THR A 143 -7.03 -4.15 17.10
C THR A 143 -5.59 -4.17 16.63
N GLY A 144 -5.13 -3.11 15.99
CA GLY A 144 -3.77 -2.96 15.51
C GLY A 144 -3.38 -1.51 15.30
N ILE A 145 -2.10 -1.23 15.52
CA ILE A 145 -1.45 0.05 15.25
C ILE A 145 -0.35 -0.16 14.23
N ALA A 146 -0.29 0.72 13.24
CA ALA A 146 0.77 0.79 12.26
C ALA A 146 1.52 2.11 12.39
N TYR A 147 2.77 2.08 12.80
CA TYR A 147 3.65 3.24 12.76
C TYR A 147 4.17 3.39 11.33
N VAL A 148 3.51 4.26 10.60
CA VAL A 148 3.76 4.55 9.19
C VAL A 148 4.19 6.00 9.04
N TYR A 149 4.49 6.38 7.82
CA TYR A 149 4.94 7.71 7.41
C TYR A 149 6.40 8.01 7.75
N LEU A 150 7.14 8.32 6.71
CA LEU A 150 8.53 8.71 6.76
C LEU A 150 9.42 7.66 7.46
N GLU A 151 10.40 8.08 8.28
CA GLU A 151 11.33 7.14 8.90
C GLU A 151 11.33 7.27 10.44
N PRO A 152 10.61 6.39 11.14
CA PRO A 152 10.56 6.41 12.60
C PRO A 152 11.93 6.31 13.30
N PHE A 153 12.87 5.54 12.74
CA PHE A 153 14.19 5.36 13.35
C PHE A 153 15.07 6.61 13.35
N MET A 154 14.69 7.67 12.65
CA MET A 154 15.37 8.97 12.80
C MET A 154 15.08 9.66 14.15
N GLU A 155 14.05 9.22 14.87
CA GLU A 155 13.64 9.76 16.18
C GLU A 155 13.03 8.64 17.04
N ILE A 156 13.59 7.44 16.97
CA ILE A 156 12.95 6.22 17.53
C ILE A 156 12.77 6.27 19.04
N GLU A 157 13.64 7.00 19.75
CA GLU A 157 13.53 7.20 21.19
C GLU A 157 12.21 7.85 21.62
N LYS A 158 11.59 8.62 20.73
CA LYS A 158 10.28 9.23 20.96
C LYS A 158 9.11 8.23 20.89
N TYR A 159 9.36 7.02 20.38
CA TYR A 159 8.31 6.02 20.16
C TYR A 159 8.13 5.08 21.35
N TYR A 160 9.17 4.88 22.18
CA TYR A 160 9.18 3.85 23.22
C TYR A 160 8.01 3.97 24.20
N GLY A 161 7.68 5.19 24.64
CA GLY A 161 6.58 5.42 25.60
C GLY A 161 5.22 5.05 25.02
N VAL A 162 4.93 5.51 23.81
CA VAL A 162 3.64 5.23 23.13
C VAL A 162 3.53 3.76 22.75
N VAL A 163 4.62 3.14 22.27
CA VAL A 163 4.66 1.69 21.99
C VAL A 163 4.34 0.89 23.26
N LYS A 164 4.94 1.26 24.40
CA LYS A 164 4.68 0.61 25.68
C LYS A 164 3.22 0.71 26.10
N LYS A 165 2.60 1.89 25.98
CA LYS A 165 1.18 2.10 26.32
C LYS A 165 0.23 1.26 25.44
N PHE A 166 0.47 1.17 24.15
CA PHE A 166 -0.34 0.30 23.27
C PHE A 166 -0.12 -1.18 23.58
N HIS A 167 1.12 -1.58 23.91
CA HIS A 167 1.41 -2.96 24.32
C HIS A 167 0.64 -3.31 25.61
N GLU A 168 0.69 -2.47 26.64
CA GLU A 168 -0.04 -2.64 27.91
C GLU A 168 -1.58 -2.67 27.68
N ALA A 169 -2.07 -1.97 26.66
CA ALA A 169 -3.48 -2.02 26.26
C ALA A 169 -3.85 -3.29 25.47
N GLY A 170 -2.90 -4.19 25.17
CA GLY A 170 -3.11 -5.43 24.42
C GLY A 170 -3.38 -5.22 22.94
N ILE A 171 -2.88 -4.14 22.37
CA ILE A 171 -3.09 -3.77 20.96
C ILE A 171 -1.86 -4.20 20.16
N HIS A 172 -2.08 -4.99 19.10
CA HIS A 172 -1.01 -5.41 18.19
C HIS A 172 -0.39 -4.21 17.49
N GLN A 173 0.95 -4.18 17.41
CA GLN A 173 1.68 -3.07 16.84
C GLN A 173 2.71 -3.52 15.82
N HIS A 174 2.81 -2.78 14.72
CA HIS A 174 3.90 -2.96 13.77
C HIS A 174 4.44 -1.60 13.28
N LEU A 175 5.73 -1.58 12.95
CA LEU A 175 6.44 -0.39 12.53
C LEU A 175 7.13 -0.63 11.19
N TYR A 176 7.09 0.38 10.32
CA TYR A 176 7.80 0.40 9.05
C TYR A 176 9.08 1.21 9.15
N THR A 177 10.15 0.71 8.53
CA THR A 177 11.44 1.40 8.49
C THR A 177 12.15 1.16 7.16
N ASN A 178 12.94 2.12 6.70
CA ASN A 178 13.91 1.92 5.62
C ASN A 178 15.14 1.10 6.10
N GLY A 179 15.27 0.90 7.39
CA GLY A 179 16.28 0.07 8.04
C GLY A 179 17.67 0.69 8.13
N ILE A 180 17.88 1.91 7.65
CA ILE A 180 19.21 2.55 7.64
C ILE A 180 19.72 2.81 9.05
N HIS A 181 18.83 3.26 9.95
CA HIS A 181 19.13 3.59 11.35
C HIS A 181 18.68 2.49 12.33
N ALA A 182 18.27 1.33 11.85
CA ALA A 182 17.82 0.21 12.70
C ALA A 182 19.03 -0.55 13.27
N ASP A 183 19.81 0.10 14.12
CA ASP A 183 20.94 -0.53 14.81
C ASP A 183 20.50 -1.43 15.97
N ARG A 184 21.41 -2.22 16.49
CA ARG A 184 21.16 -3.21 17.56
C ARG A 184 20.58 -2.58 18.83
N GLU A 185 21.04 -1.40 19.24
CA GLU A 185 20.61 -0.74 20.47
C GLU A 185 19.16 -0.28 20.34
N ASN A 186 18.85 0.41 19.26
CA ASN A 186 17.51 0.89 18.95
C ASN A 186 16.50 -0.26 18.73
N LEU A 187 16.92 -1.32 18.03
CA LEU A 187 16.10 -2.53 17.85
C LEU A 187 15.75 -3.19 19.18
N LYS A 188 16.74 -3.35 20.05
CA LYS A 188 16.53 -3.93 21.38
C LYS A 188 15.59 -3.09 22.23
N ALA A 189 15.81 -1.78 22.32
CA ALA A 189 14.97 -0.88 23.10
C ALA A 189 13.52 -0.85 22.61
N LEU A 190 13.31 -0.89 21.29
CA LEU A 190 11.97 -0.92 20.70
C LEU A 190 11.24 -2.25 20.99
N ALA A 191 11.96 -3.36 20.97
CA ALA A 191 11.41 -4.67 21.33
C ALA A 191 11.05 -4.74 22.83
N GLU A 192 11.91 -4.18 23.71
CA GLU A 192 11.65 -4.07 25.14
C GLU A 192 10.45 -3.16 25.45
N ALA A 193 10.18 -2.17 24.61
CA ALA A 193 8.96 -1.37 24.68
C ALA A 193 7.69 -2.15 24.30
N GLY A 194 7.81 -3.30 23.64
CA GLY A 194 6.71 -4.19 23.32
C GLY A 194 6.16 -4.10 21.90
N LEU A 195 6.97 -3.67 20.92
CA LEU A 195 6.59 -3.75 19.51
C LEU A 195 6.51 -5.21 19.06
N ASP A 196 5.41 -5.61 18.41
CA ASP A 196 5.17 -7.00 18.02
C ASP A 196 5.81 -7.38 16.68
N GLU A 197 5.83 -6.45 15.72
CA GLU A 197 6.22 -6.74 14.33
C GLU A 197 7.01 -5.58 13.72
N LEU A 198 8.17 -5.89 13.13
CA LEU A 198 9.00 -4.89 12.44
C LEU A 198 9.05 -5.19 10.94
N ARG A 199 8.84 -4.16 10.11
CA ARG A 199 8.79 -4.26 8.65
C ARG A 199 9.84 -3.39 7.99
N PHE A 200 10.73 -4.02 7.25
CA PHE A 200 11.78 -3.36 6.48
C PHE A 200 11.32 -3.03 5.06
N ASN A 201 11.42 -1.77 4.68
CA ASN A 201 11.24 -1.36 3.29
C ASN A 201 12.57 -1.47 2.54
N LEU A 202 12.87 -2.66 2.03
CA LEU A 202 14.12 -2.90 1.32
C LEU A 202 14.21 -2.14 -0.02
N GLY A 203 13.08 -1.80 -0.63
CA GLY A 203 13.07 -0.95 -1.83
C GLY A 203 13.55 0.47 -1.54
N ALA A 204 13.28 1.00 -0.34
CA ALA A 204 13.74 2.33 0.07
C ALA A 204 15.26 2.40 0.27
N SER A 205 15.87 1.28 0.63
CA SER A 205 17.33 1.16 0.86
C SER A 205 18.08 0.49 -0.28
N HIS A 206 17.42 0.23 -1.42
CA HIS A 206 17.99 -0.49 -2.55
C HIS A 206 18.64 -1.84 -2.15
N CYS A 207 17.98 -2.57 -1.26
CA CYS A 207 18.48 -3.81 -0.69
C CYS A 207 19.94 -3.70 -0.20
N ALA A 208 20.31 -2.57 0.43
CA ALA A 208 21.65 -2.36 0.92
C ALA A 208 22.09 -3.43 1.92
N ASP A 209 23.33 -3.91 1.82
CA ASP A 209 23.82 -5.02 2.64
C ASP A 209 23.71 -4.74 4.14
N ARG A 210 23.99 -3.52 4.57
CA ARG A 210 23.84 -3.09 5.97
C ARG A 210 22.40 -3.23 6.45
N VAL A 211 21.41 -2.89 5.61
CA VAL A 211 19.99 -2.99 5.98
C VAL A 211 19.56 -4.45 6.06
N ILE A 212 20.04 -5.31 5.17
CA ILE A 212 19.82 -6.76 5.25
C ILE A 212 20.43 -7.33 6.55
N GLU A 213 21.60 -6.87 6.94
CA GLU A 213 22.24 -7.24 8.21
C GLU A 213 21.43 -6.76 9.41
N ASN A 214 20.94 -5.51 9.40
CA ASN A 214 20.05 -4.97 10.45
C ASN A 214 18.75 -5.79 10.56
N MET A 215 18.20 -6.25 9.43
CA MET A 215 17.03 -7.14 9.42
C MET A 215 17.34 -8.50 10.09
N GLY A 216 18.53 -9.04 9.85
CA GLY A 216 19.02 -10.24 10.55
C GLY A 216 19.14 -10.03 12.07
N ILE A 217 19.67 -8.87 12.50
CA ILE A 217 19.75 -8.49 13.92
C ILE A 217 18.35 -8.36 14.53
N ALA A 218 17.39 -7.77 13.81
CA ALA A 218 16.02 -7.62 14.28
C ALA A 218 15.37 -8.97 14.65
N ARG A 219 15.72 -10.06 13.95
CA ARG A 219 15.23 -11.42 14.27
C ARG A 219 15.61 -11.91 15.68
N GLU A 220 16.64 -11.36 16.28
CA GLU A 220 17.06 -11.70 17.64
C GLU A 220 16.08 -11.14 18.70
N TYR A 221 15.34 -10.08 18.38
CA TYR A 221 14.54 -9.31 19.32
C TYR A 221 13.05 -9.35 19.06
N PHE A 222 12.63 -9.42 17.80
CA PHE A 222 11.20 -9.33 17.47
C PHE A 222 10.60 -10.69 17.15
N PRO A 223 9.38 -10.98 17.63
CA PRO A 223 8.67 -12.20 17.30
C PRO A 223 8.32 -12.29 15.81
N ARG A 224 8.17 -11.12 15.15
CA ARG A 224 7.87 -11.02 13.72
C ARG A 224 8.76 -9.98 13.04
N VAL A 225 9.45 -10.40 12.00
CA VAL A 225 10.20 -9.51 11.11
C VAL A 225 9.81 -9.82 9.67
N GLY A 226 9.45 -8.78 8.93
CA GLY A 226 9.06 -8.93 7.54
C GLY A 226 9.60 -7.82 6.66
N ILE A 227 9.31 -7.97 5.37
CA ILE A 227 9.60 -6.97 4.35
C ILE A 227 8.28 -6.41 3.89
N GLU A 228 8.19 -5.09 3.77
CA GLU A 228 7.09 -4.42 3.10
C GLU A 228 7.62 -3.31 2.22
N THR A 229 7.32 -3.40 0.95
CA THR A 229 7.78 -2.44 -0.04
C THR A 229 6.81 -2.40 -1.22
N PRO A 230 6.65 -1.25 -1.89
CA PRO A 230 5.99 -1.20 -3.17
C PRO A 230 6.77 -2.03 -4.21
N MET A 231 6.02 -2.81 -4.99
CA MET A 231 6.62 -3.64 -6.04
C MET A 231 6.97 -2.76 -7.25
N THR A 232 8.26 -2.48 -7.38
CA THR A 232 8.84 -1.75 -8.50
C THR A 232 9.82 -2.62 -9.30
N PRO A 233 10.09 -2.32 -10.57
CA PRO A 233 11.09 -3.06 -11.35
C PRO A 233 12.49 -3.03 -10.73
N GLU A 234 12.84 -1.91 -10.06
CA GLU A 234 14.10 -1.76 -9.34
C GLU A 234 14.18 -2.76 -8.18
N PHE A 235 13.21 -2.70 -7.27
CA PHE A 235 13.17 -3.61 -6.12
C PHE A 235 13.16 -5.09 -6.55
N TYR A 236 12.38 -5.43 -7.58
CA TYR A 236 12.32 -6.79 -8.10
C TYR A 236 13.73 -7.30 -8.50
N ARG A 237 14.46 -6.51 -9.30
CA ARG A 237 15.83 -6.87 -9.73
C ARG A 237 16.80 -6.95 -8.56
N GLU A 238 16.76 -5.96 -7.66
CA GLU A 238 17.66 -5.88 -6.50
C GLU A 238 17.44 -7.03 -5.51
N PHE A 239 16.17 -7.38 -5.29
CA PHE A 239 15.82 -8.53 -4.45
C PHE A 239 16.39 -9.82 -5.02
N PHE A 240 16.15 -10.11 -6.30
CA PHE A 240 16.65 -11.34 -6.91
C PHE A 240 18.18 -11.40 -6.98
N ALA A 241 18.86 -10.27 -7.12
CA ALA A 241 20.31 -10.20 -7.04
C ALA A 241 20.87 -10.57 -5.66
N LYS A 242 20.08 -10.41 -4.59
CA LYS A 242 20.49 -10.67 -3.20
C LYS A 242 19.56 -11.67 -2.47
N LYS A 243 18.75 -12.40 -3.20
CA LYS A 243 17.68 -13.28 -2.67
C LYS A 243 18.18 -14.19 -1.55
N GLU A 244 19.27 -14.90 -1.78
CA GLU A 244 19.80 -15.85 -0.79
C GLU A 244 20.25 -15.15 0.51
N LYS A 245 20.88 -13.96 0.40
CA LYS A 245 21.26 -13.17 1.57
C LYS A 245 20.03 -12.68 2.33
N ILE A 246 19.00 -12.18 1.62
CA ILE A 246 17.76 -11.68 2.21
C ILE A 246 17.01 -12.82 2.90
N LEU A 247 16.75 -13.92 2.20
CA LEU A 247 16.04 -15.06 2.78
C LEU A 247 16.83 -15.71 3.91
N GLY A 248 18.16 -15.68 3.84
CA GLY A 248 19.06 -16.20 4.88
C GLY A 248 18.97 -15.45 6.21
N THR A 249 18.44 -14.20 6.25
CA THR A 249 18.16 -13.49 7.52
C THR A 249 16.92 -14.03 8.24
N GLY A 250 16.11 -14.88 7.59
CA GLY A 250 14.95 -15.53 8.16
C GLY A 250 13.73 -14.61 8.34
N PRO A 251 13.36 -13.77 7.38
CA PRO A 251 12.11 -13.01 7.48
C PRO A 251 10.91 -13.96 7.51
N ASP A 252 9.83 -13.55 8.17
CA ASP A 252 8.60 -14.33 8.22
C ASP A 252 7.75 -14.13 6.96
N PHE A 253 7.78 -12.93 6.38
CA PHE A 253 6.95 -12.59 5.23
C PHE A 253 7.56 -11.47 4.37
N ILE A 254 7.06 -11.40 3.14
CA ILE A 254 7.18 -10.24 2.25
C ILE A 254 5.77 -9.78 1.89
N ASN A 255 5.44 -8.56 2.27
CA ASN A 255 4.21 -7.90 1.88
C ASN A 255 4.47 -7.06 0.63
N CYS A 256 4.03 -7.56 -0.51
CA CYS A 256 4.19 -6.91 -1.81
C CYS A 256 3.11 -5.84 -1.97
N ALA A 257 3.41 -4.59 -1.58
CA ALA A 257 2.47 -3.51 -1.72
C ALA A 257 2.33 -3.11 -3.20
N GLU A 258 1.12 -3.10 -3.70
CA GLU A 258 0.87 -2.48 -4.99
C GLU A 258 1.15 -0.99 -4.90
N LEU A 259 1.95 -0.50 -5.84
CA LEU A 259 2.39 0.90 -5.85
C LEU A 259 1.19 1.82 -6.01
N HIS A 260 1.11 2.77 -5.11
CA HIS A 260 0.09 3.81 -5.11
C HIS A 260 0.71 5.13 -5.58
N LEU A 261 0.07 5.73 -6.58
CA LEU A 261 0.47 7.02 -7.11
C LEU A 261 -0.48 8.13 -6.66
N ASN A 262 0.09 9.28 -6.40
CA ASN A 262 -0.62 10.54 -6.15
C ASN A 262 0.15 11.71 -6.79
N GLU A 263 -0.28 12.93 -6.55
CA GLU A 263 0.33 14.15 -7.09
C GLU A 263 1.83 14.28 -6.77
N ASN A 264 2.32 13.65 -5.71
CA ASN A 264 3.72 13.80 -5.27
C ASN A 264 4.70 12.86 -5.99
N ASN A 265 4.23 11.72 -6.49
CA ASN A 265 5.11 10.71 -7.08
C ASN A 265 4.74 10.30 -8.52
N ILE A 266 3.59 10.72 -9.03
CA ILE A 266 3.10 10.28 -10.35
C ILE A 266 4.05 10.69 -11.49
N GLU A 267 4.72 11.82 -11.38
CA GLU A 267 5.68 12.30 -12.40
C GLU A 267 6.88 11.36 -12.53
N ASN A 268 7.27 10.66 -11.45
CA ASN A 268 8.35 9.69 -11.47
C ASN A 268 8.04 8.44 -12.33
N TYR A 269 6.77 8.27 -12.68
CA TYR A 269 6.25 7.15 -13.47
C TYR A 269 5.61 7.63 -14.78
N ALA A 270 5.99 8.84 -15.23
CA ALA A 270 5.56 9.35 -16.52
C ALA A 270 5.98 8.41 -17.66
N GLY A 271 5.04 8.04 -18.50
CA GLY A 271 5.27 7.07 -19.59
C GLY A 271 4.96 5.60 -19.24
N GLU A 272 4.75 5.28 -17.97
CA GLU A 272 4.28 3.96 -17.56
C GLU A 272 2.78 3.76 -17.86
N ALA A 273 2.38 2.52 -18.07
CA ALA A 273 0.98 2.17 -18.20
C ALA A 273 0.30 2.19 -16.84
N LEU A 274 -0.63 3.12 -16.66
CA LEU A 274 -1.36 3.31 -15.41
C LEU A 274 -2.79 2.81 -15.52
N TYR A 275 -3.37 2.40 -14.38
CA TYR A 275 -4.79 2.16 -14.26
C TYR A 275 -5.34 2.77 -12.97
N PHE A 276 -6.61 3.05 -13.00
CA PHE A 276 -7.33 3.61 -11.86
C PHE A 276 -8.12 2.49 -11.17
N CYS A 277 -7.78 2.24 -9.91
CA CYS A 277 -8.58 1.34 -9.08
C CYS A 277 -9.79 2.08 -8.56
N ARG A 278 -10.91 1.40 -8.45
CA ARG A 278 -12.09 1.94 -7.77
C ARG A 278 -11.68 2.64 -6.50
N GLN A 279 -12.34 3.76 -6.22
CA GLN A 279 -12.17 4.54 -4.99
C GLN A 279 -10.92 5.43 -4.93
N GLY A 280 -10.32 5.71 -6.05
CA GLY A 280 -9.38 6.81 -6.15
C GLY A 280 -7.89 6.45 -6.08
N TYR A 281 -7.51 5.18 -6.30
CA TYR A 281 -6.09 4.82 -6.39
C TYR A 281 -5.63 4.64 -7.82
N ILE A 282 -4.46 5.19 -8.09
CA ILE A 282 -3.76 5.04 -9.36
C ILE A 282 -2.56 4.15 -9.11
N SER A 283 -2.40 3.17 -9.98
CA SER A 283 -1.30 2.22 -9.90
C SER A 283 -0.71 1.97 -11.28
N PRO A 284 0.61 1.84 -11.42
CA PRO A 284 1.19 1.34 -12.64
C PRO A 284 0.94 -0.17 -12.73
N ILE A 285 0.56 -0.61 -13.93
CA ILE A 285 0.18 -2.01 -14.19
C ILE A 285 1.29 -2.99 -13.84
N PHE A 286 2.55 -2.58 -14.05
CA PHE A 286 3.69 -3.43 -13.73
C PHE A 286 3.71 -3.85 -12.24
N SER A 287 3.23 -3.01 -11.33
CA SER A 287 3.41 -3.23 -9.89
C SER A 287 2.78 -4.54 -9.44
N ARG A 288 1.50 -4.75 -9.72
CA ARG A 288 0.84 -6.01 -9.35
C ARG A 288 1.26 -7.18 -10.23
N ASN A 289 1.58 -6.95 -11.51
CA ASN A 289 2.17 -7.98 -12.36
C ASN A 289 3.45 -8.57 -11.75
N LEU A 290 4.35 -7.70 -11.26
CA LEU A 290 5.58 -8.12 -10.57
C LEU A 290 5.27 -8.87 -9.27
N THR A 291 4.27 -8.41 -8.50
CA THR A 291 3.81 -9.14 -7.30
C THR A 291 3.41 -10.57 -7.64
N LEU A 292 2.59 -10.77 -8.67
CA LEU A 292 2.12 -12.10 -9.05
C LEU A 292 3.24 -12.99 -9.57
N GLN A 293 4.19 -12.43 -10.33
CA GLN A 293 5.40 -13.16 -10.76
C GLN A 293 6.28 -13.53 -9.55
N PHE A 294 6.44 -12.63 -8.60
CA PHE A 294 7.20 -12.85 -7.38
C PHE A 294 6.58 -13.98 -6.54
N MET A 295 5.27 -13.96 -6.37
CA MET A 295 4.51 -15.02 -5.68
C MET A 295 4.64 -16.37 -6.39
N LYS A 296 4.58 -16.38 -7.73
CA LYS A 296 4.78 -17.59 -8.53
C LYS A 296 6.16 -18.19 -8.27
N THR A 297 7.21 -17.38 -8.36
CA THR A 297 8.59 -17.84 -8.10
C THR A 297 8.74 -18.35 -6.66
N ALA A 298 8.17 -17.63 -5.67
CA ALA A 298 8.20 -18.05 -4.28
C ALA A 298 7.53 -19.41 -4.05
N ALA A 299 6.41 -19.66 -4.72
CA ALA A 299 5.71 -20.92 -4.64
C ALA A 299 6.46 -22.07 -5.33
N GLU A 300 7.01 -21.83 -6.53
CA GLU A 300 7.79 -22.79 -7.30
C GLU A 300 9.07 -23.19 -6.58
N GLU A 301 9.80 -22.22 -6.02
CA GLU A 301 11.03 -22.44 -5.27
C GLU A 301 10.81 -22.78 -3.78
N GLN A 302 9.55 -22.81 -3.32
CA GLN A 302 9.17 -23.17 -1.93
C GLN A 302 9.89 -22.31 -0.88
N TRP A 303 9.84 -20.98 -1.05
CA TRP A 303 10.48 -20.10 -0.08
C TRP A 303 9.91 -20.28 1.33
N PRO A 304 10.76 -20.24 2.39
CA PRO A 304 10.33 -20.51 3.77
C PRO A 304 9.59 -19.32 4.42
N ILE A 305 8.94 -18.50 3.63
CA ILE A 305 8.29 -17.24 4.02
C ILE A 305 6.88 -17.16 3.43
N VAL A 306 6.07 -16.24 3.96
CA VAL A 306 4.82 -15.83 3.29
C VAL A 306 5.12 -14.73 2.29
N VAL A 307 4.59 -14.85 1.08
CA VAL A 307 4.53 -13.74 0.12
C VAL A 307 3.08 -13.35 -0.08
N HIS A 308 2.76 -12.10 0.22
CA HIS A 308 1.40 -11.58 0.30
C HIS A 308 1.16 -10.47 -0.73
N ASP A 309 0.07 -10.58 -1.50
CA ASP A 309 -0.42 -9.57 -2.43
C ASP A 309 -1.21 -8.48 -1.68
N CYS A 310 -0.54 -7.40 -1.32
CA CYS A 310 -1.18 -6.23 -0.73
C CYS A 310 -1.66 -5.26 -1.83
N SER A 311 -2.63 -5.70 -2.61
CA SER A 311 -3.14 -4.91 -3.73
C SER A 311 -4.00 -3.72 -3.26
N ASN A 312 -4.05 -2.69 -4.09
CA ASN A 312 -4.90 -1.52 -3.84
C ASN A 312 -6.36 -1.93 -3.79
N ARG A 313 -6.80 -2.82 -4.67
CA ARG A 313 -8.16 -3.38 -4.65
C ARG A 313 -8.52 -3.99 -3.29
N THR A 314 -7.60 -4.73 -2.69
CA THR A 314 -7.82 -5.37 -1.39
C THR A 314 -7.97 -4.34 -0.28
N LYS A 315 -7.11 -3.33 -0.27
CA LYS A 315 -7.13 -2.26 0.73
C LYS A 315 -8.46 -1.54 0.75
N PHE A 316 -9.04 -1.29 -0.41
CA PHE A 316 -10.25 -0.48 -0.55
C PHE A 316 -11.57 -1.17 -0.33
N ALA A 317 -11.75 -2.36 -0.90
CA ALA A 317 -12.97 -3.15 -0.70
C ALA A 317 -13.33 -3.26 0.77
N ARG A 318 -12.30 -3.17 1.60
CA ARG A 318 -12.43 -3.22 3.03
C ARG A 318 -12.83 -1.89 3.67
N ASP A 319 -12.15 -0.81 3.34
CA ASP A 319 -12.33 0.49 4.02
C ASP A 319 -13.75 1.00 3.89
N LEU A 320 -14.36 0.88 2.74
CA LEU A 320 -15.75 1.27 2.53
C LEU A 320 -16.74 0.42 3.33
N ASN A 321 -16.55 -0.90 3.33
CA ASN A 321 -17.45 -1.79 4.04
C ASN A 321 -17.41 -1.62 5.56
N LEU A 322 -16.26 -1.26 6.10
CA LEU A 322 -16.10 -1.12 7.55
C LEU A 322 -16.60 0.20 8.08
N ARG A 323 -16.31 1.28 7.39
CA ARG A 323 -16.80 2.61 7.77
C ARG A 323 -18.31 2.68 7.74
N ALA A 324 -18.93 1.94 6.82
CA ALA A 324 -20.38 1.85 6.72
C ALA A 324 -21.03 1.02 7.85
N LYS A 325 -20.30 0.02 8.40
CA LYS A 325 -20.90 -0.96 9.33
C LYS A 325 -20.64 -0.73 10.80
N GLU A 326 -19.54 -0.11 11.18
CA GLU A 326 -19.09 -0.16 12.56
C GLU A 326 -18.85 1.20 13.19
N GLY A 327 -19.39 2.27 12.90
CA GLY A 327 -19.08 3.56 13.55
C GLY A 327 -17.60 3.70 13.99
N GLY A 328 -16.99 4.81 13.82
CA GLY A 328 -15.54 5.02 13.95
C GLY A 328 -14.94 4.55 15.27
N TRP A 329 -13.79 3.86 15.19
CA TRP A 329 -12.90 3.66 16.33
C TRP A 329 -11.85 4.78 16.38
N PHE A 330 -11.20 4.90 17.54
CA PHE A 330 -10.10 5.85 17.69
C PHE A 330 -9.04 5.66 16.61
N GLY A 331 -8.70 6.74 15.93
CA GLY A 331 -7.67 6.74 14.92
C GLY A 331 -8.07 6.14 13.56
N GLN A 332 -9.33 6.01 13.25
CA GLN A 332 -9.76 5.61 11.92
C GLN A 332 -9.32 6.66 10.90
N SER A 333 -8.36 6.31 10.02
CA SER A 333 -7.94 7.16 8.92
C SER A 333 -8.78 6.94 7.67
N THR A 334 -9.02 8.02 6.93
CA THR A 334 -9.55 7.97 5.57
C THR A 334 -8.39 8.10 4.61
N TYR A 335 -8.08 7.06 3.85
CA TYR A 335 -7.22 7.20 2.68
C TYR A 335 -8.10 7.64 1.51
N GLY A 336 -7.77 8.73 0.88
CA GLY A 336 -8.40 9.22 -0.33
C GLY A 336 -7.35 9.85 -1.22
N CYS A 337 -7.33 9.48 -2.49
CA CYS A 337 -6.66 10.26 -3.51
C CYS A 337 -7.65 11.30 -4.02
N GLU A 338 -7.26 12.56 -4.05
CA GLU A 338 -8.04 13.58 -4.71
C GLU A 338 -7.81 13.46 -6.23
N PHE A 339 -8.68 12.70 -6.86
CA PHE A 339 -8.64 12.42 -8.29
C PHE A 339 -8.56 13.70 -9.15
N SER A 340 -9.22 14.77 -8.73
CA SER A 340 -9.22 16.06 -9.41
C SER A 340 -7.83 16.72 -9.54
N LYS A 341 -6.86 16.30 -8.72
CA LYS A 341 -5.48 16.85 -8.76
C LYS A 341 -4.55 16.10 -9.69
N ILE A 342 -4.99 14.99 -10.30
CA ILE A 342 -4.13 14.18 -11.15
C ILE A 342 -4.42 14.53 -12.63
N PRO A 343 -3.40 14.95 -13.39
CA PRO A 343 -3.58 15.25 -14.80
C PRO A 343 -4.09 14.04 -15.57
N TYR A 344 -5.15 14.19 -16.33
CA TYR A 344 -5.67 13.11 -17.17
C TYR A 344 -4.65 12.57 -18.16
N ALA A 345 -3.72 13.43 -18.63
CA ALA A 345 -2.61 13.02 -19.47
C ALA A 345 -1.78 11.87 -18.86
N ALA A 346 -1.74 11.74 -17.53
CA ALA A 346 -1.05 10.64 -16.85
C ALA A 346 -1.65 9.26 -17.18
N PHE A 347 -2.91 9.19 -17.60
CA PHE A 347 -3.58 7.95 -17.99
C PHE A 347 -3.40 7.59 -19.47
N LEU A 348 -2.93 8.50 -20.32
CA LEU A 348 -2.74 8.25 -21.75
C LEU A 348 -1.82 7.04 -22.05
N PRO A 349 -0.72 6.81 -21.30
CA PRO A 349 0.12 5.62 -21.49
C PRO A 349 -0.64 4.31 -21.33
N VAL A 350 -1.62 4.23 -20.41
CA VAL A 350 -2.46 3.03 -20.20
C VAL A 350 -3.15 2.58 -21.49
N LEU A 351 -3.57 3.56 -22.30
CA LEU A 351 -4.29 3.30 -23.52
C LEU A 351 -3.39 2.94 -24.69
N ARG A 352 -2.11 3.25 -24.57
CA ARG A 352 -1.09 2.96 -25.58
C ARG A 352 -0.36 1.64 -25.31
N ASP A 353 -0.56 1.07 -24.12
CA ASP A 353 0.08 -0.19 -23.77
C ASP A 353 -0.61 -1.37 -24.48
N GLU A 354 0.18 -2.09 -25.28
CA GLU A 354 -0.27 -3.28 -26.00
C GLU A 354 -0.56 -4.49 -25.10
N GLY A 355 -0.22 -4.41 -23.81
CA GLY A 355 -0.57 -5.42 -22.79
C GLY A 355 -2.07 -5.55 -22.54
N PHE A 356 -2.85 -4.53 -22.90
CA PHE A 356 -4.30 -4.59 -22.91
C PHE A 356 -4.78 -5.11 -24.27
N ARG A 357 -5.56 -6.18 -24.25
CA ARG A 357 -6.25 -6.65 -25.44
C ARG A 357 -7.44 -5.74 -25.73
N PHE A 358 -7.22 -4.62 -26.37
CA PHE A 358 -8.28 -3.83 -26.96
C PHE A 358 -8.78 -4.50 -28.24
N LEU A 359 -10.08 -4.59 -28.40
CA LEU A 359 -10.68 -4.96 -29.68
C LEU A 359 -10.90 -3.69 -30.49
N GLU A 360 -10.50 -3.75 -31.74
CA GLU A 360 -10.56 -2.60 -32.65
C GLU A 360 -11.98 -2.22 -33.09
N GLU A 361 -13.02 -3.00 -32.77
CA GLU A 361 -14.31 -2.91 -33.51
C GLU A 361 -15.60 -2.89 -32.68
N GLU A 362 -15.57 -2.82 -31.35
CA GLU A 362 -16.83 -2.72 -30.58
C GLU A 362 -17.01 -1.33 -29.97
N PRO A 363 -18.03 -0.56 -30.37
CA PRO A 363 -18.33 0.73 -29.76
C PRO A 363 -18.76 0.54 -28.30
N MET A 364 -18.43 1.50 -27.45
CA MET A 364 -18.95 1.56 -26.10
C MET A 364 -20.47 1.57 -26.13
N PRO A 365 -21.18 0.76 -25.33
CA PRO A 365 -22.63 0.85 -25.24
C PRO A 365 -23.04 2.26 -24.86
N ALA A 366 -23.86 2.89 -25.65
CA ALA A 366 -24.46 4.16 -25.30
C ALA A 366 -25.28 3.97 -24.02
N GLY A 367 -24.97 4.75 -22.97
CA GLY A 367 -25.75 4.71 -21.73
C GLY A 367 -25.09 3.99 -20.56
N PHE A 368 -23.77 3.85 -20.52
CA PHE A 368 -23.07 3.40 -19.31
C PHE A 368 -23.20 4.44 -18.21
N GLY A 369 -24.13 4.24 -17.31
CA GLY A 369 -24.35 5.09 -16.16
C GLY A 369 -23.59 4.61 -14.91
N MET A 370 -23.50 5.47 -13.89
CA MET A 370 -22.91 5.13 -12.58
C MET A 370 -23.53 3.89 -11.92
N GLY A 371 -24.76 3.50 -12.30
CA GLY A 371 -25.44 2.28 -11.83
C GLY A 371 -24.77 0.98 -12.25
N ASP A 372 -23.96 1.00 -13.31
CA ASP A 372 -23.21 -0.16 -13.79
C ASP A 372 -21.85 -0.33 -13.10
N ILE A 373 -21.45 0.68 -12.35
CA ILE A 373 -20.30 0.61 -11.44
C ILE A 373 -20.84 0.07 -10.11
N VAL A 374 -20.90 -1.25 -9.99
CA VAL A 374 -21.18 -1.87 -8.69
C VAL A 374 -20.04 -1.52 -7.74
N LEU A 375 -20.28 -0.57 -6.87
CA LEU A 375 -19.38 -0.15 -5.79
C LEU A 375 -19.21 -1.26 -4.75
#